data_9971f08ac086e71dc0e2affb02bb4ce8
#
_entry.id   9971f08ac086e71dc0e2affb02bb4ce8
#
_cell.length_a   1.000
_cell.length_b   1.000
_cell.length_c   1.000
_cell.angle_alpha   90.00
_cell.angle_beta   90.00
_cell.angle_gamma   90.00
#
_symmetry.space_group_name_H-M   'P 1'
#
loop_
_entity.id
_entity.type
_entity.pdbx_description
1 polymer ?
#
loop_
_entity_poly.entity_id
_entity_poly.type
_entity_poly.pdbx_seq_one_letter_code
_entity_poly.pdbx_strand_id
1 'polypeptide(L)'
;RRLQREHEAVRAELERLDASRRWKNRQLDGAEIDLDALVDWHACLAAGTTVPARLYRDRRPSHPSLSVMLLLDGSLSTDGWVDDVRVLDLEIDAAVTLGEALSAVRVELSMAAFHSQTRLDCRFEILKTFTEEWTDARHRLADLQPRGYTRIGPALRHATELLSRTDARRRLVLVLTDGKPNDYDRYEGRHGIADVRRAVLDAEARGVHIH
;
A
#
# COMPACT_ATOMS: atom_id res chain seq x y z
N ARG A 1 -16.97 -18.96 3.56
CA ARG A 1 -15.95 -20.00 3.83
C ARG A 1 -14.77 -19.96 2.85
N ARG A 2 -14.98 -19.68 1.55
CA ARG A 2 -13.91 -19.55 0.55
C ARG A 2 -13.10 -18.27 0.79
N LEU A 3 -13.75 -17.13 0.92
CA LEU A 3 -13.17 -15.84 1.25
C LEU A 3 -12.36 -15.88 2.55
N GLN A 4 -12.82 -16.56 3.60
CA GLN A 4 -12.06 -16.71 4.85
C GLN A 4 -10.75 -17.46 4.69
N ARG A 5 -10.71 -18.50 3.85
CA ARG A 5 -9.46 -19.25 3.55
C ARG A 5 -8.48 -18.41 2.73
N GLU A 6 -8.99 -17.62 1.81
CA GLU A 6 -8.17 -16.69 1.02
C GLU A 6 -7.60 -15.58 1.89
N HIS A 7 -8.37 -15.04 2.85
CA HIS A 7 -7.91 -14.13 3.91
C HIS A 7 -6.76 -14.71 4.72
N GLU A 8 -6.91 -15.94 5.21
CA GLU A 8 -5.89 -16.60 6.02
C GLU A 8 -4.59 -16.84 5.22
N ALA A 9 -4.70 -17.20 3.96
CA ALA A 9 -3.55 -17.40 3.07
C ALA A 9 -2.79 -16.09 2.79
N VAL A 10 -3.50 -15.03 2.45
CA VAL A 10 -2.92 -13.69 2.22
C VAL A 10 -2.27 -13.17 3.52
N ARG A 11 -2.94 -13.32 4.64
CA ARG A 11 -2.42 -12.92 5.95
C ARG A 11 -1.14 -13.67 6.32
N ALA A 12 -1.10 -15.00 6.13
CA ALA A 12 0.08 -15.81 6.43
C ALA A 12 1.29 -15.42 5.57
N GLU A 13 1.08 -15.09 4.30
CA GLU A 13 2.15 -14.62 3.41
C GLU A 13 2.63 -13.21 3.80
N LEU A 14 1.72 -12.31 4.17
CA LEU A 14 2.05 -10.97 4.64
C LEU A 14 2.77 -10.99 6.00
N GLU A 15 2.40 -11.90 6.92
CA GLU A 15 3.10 -12.10 8.20
C GLU A 15 4.53 -12.57 7.99
N ARG A 16 4.81 -13.38 6.96
CA ARG A 16 6.18 -13.75 6.55
C ARG A 16 6.98 -12.56 6.07
N LEU A 17 6.34 -11.59 5.40
CA LEU A 17 6.98 -10.36 4.95
C LEU A 17 7.28 -9.40 6.13
N ASP A 18 6.43 -9.38 7.16
CA ASP A 18 6.62 -8.55 8.36
C ASP A 18 7.59 -9.14 9.40
N ALA A 19 7.98 -10.41 9.27
CA ALA A 19 8.91 -11.09 10.17
C ALA A 19 10.32 -10.44 10.25
N SER A 20 10.57 -9.34 9.55
CA SER A 20 11.82 -8.57 9.61
C SER A 20 11.87 -7.54 10.74
N ARG A 21 11.28 -7.80 11.90
CA ARG A 21 11.57 -7.04 13.12
C ARG A 21 13.03 -7.25 13.50
N ARG A 22 13.91 -6.39 13.01
CA ARG A 22 15.32 -6.43 13.37
C ARG A 22 15.51 -5.84 14.75
N TRP A 23 16.26 -6.54 15.58
CA TRP A 23 16.82 -5.96 16.79
C TRP A 23 17.72 -4.78 16.42
N LYS A 24 17.45 -3.62 17.00
CA LYS A 24 18.35 -2.48 16.92
C LYS A 24 19.20 -2.49 18.19
N ASN A 25 20.44 -2.92 18.05
CA ASN A 25 21.41 -3.03 19.12
C ASN A 25 21.97 -1.65 19.53
N ARG A 26 22.63 -1.59 20.68
CA ARG A 26 23.34 -0.40 21.19
C ARG A 26 22.45 0.84 21.32
N GLN A 27 21.28 0.66 21.91
CA GLN A 27 20.35 1.75 22.22
C GLN A 27 20.57 2.26 23.64
N LEU A 28 20.15 3.53 23.91
CA LEU A 28 20.18 4.12 25.27
C LEU A 28 19.10 3.50 26.17
N ASP A 29 17.98 3.07 25.57
CA ASP A 29 16.84 2.42 26.21
C ASP A 29 16.30 1.30 25.32
N GLY A 30 15.61 0.32 25.86
CA GLY A 30 15.04 -0.77 25.09
C GLY A 30 14.45 -1.90 25.95
N ALA A 31 13.77 -2.84 25.27
CA ALA A 31 13.08 -3.95 25.94
C ALA A 31 14.02 -5.00 26.54
N GLU A 32 15.25 -5.11 26.02
CA GLU A 32 16.23 -6.11 26.48
C GLU A 32 17.64 -5.50 26.54
N ILE A 33 18.49 -6.10 27.39
CA ILE A 33 19.90 -5.73 27.48
C ILE A 33 20.67 -6.41 26.33
N ASP A 34 21.50 -5.62 25.65
CA ASP A 34 22.47 -6.09 24.67
C ASP A 34 23.73 -6.52 25.40
N LEU A 35 23.87 -7.83 25.61
CA LEU A 35 24.98 -8.40 26.36
C LEU A 35 26.35 -8.10 25.73
N ASP A 36 26.44 -8.10 24.41
CA ASP A 36 27.69 -7.79 23.70
C ASP A 36 28.08 -6.31 23.93
N ALA A 37 27.09 -5.41 23.86
CA ALA A 37 27.30 -4.00 24.15
C ALA A 37 27.67 -3.74 25.61
N LEU A 38 27.13 -4.52 26.54
CA LEU A 38 27.46 -4.44 27.96
C LEU A 38 28.92 -4.86 28.22
N VAL A 39 29.36 -5.96 27.60
CA VAL A 39 30.74 -6.45 27.71
C VAL A 39 31.72 -5.43 27.14
N ASP A 40 31.45 -4.91 25.94
CA ASP A 40 32.27 -3.88 25.29
C ASP A 40 32.37 -2.61 26.16
N TRP A 41 31.24 -2.16 26.71
CA TRP A 41 31.17 -0.98 27.56
C TRP A 41 32.01 -1.15 28.84
N HIS A 42 31.90 -2.32 29.49
CA HIS A 42 32.66 -2.66 30.68
C HIS A 42 34.19 -2.71 30.39
N ALA A 43 34.56 -3.27 29.26
CA ALA A 43 35.94 -3.31 28.80
C ALA A 43 36.50 -1.88 28.57
N CYS A 44 35.70 -0.99 27.99
CA CYS A 44 36.08 0.42 27.81
C CYS A 44 36.27 1.14 29.16
N LEU A 45 35.38 0.90 30.13
CA LEU A 45 35.53 1.47 31.48
C LEU A 45 36.81 0.97 32.17
N ALA A 46 37.11 -0.33 32.07
CA ALA A 46 38.31 -0.91 32.64
C ALA A 46 39.61 -0.34 31.98
N ALA A 47 39.51 0.06 30.71
CA ALA A 47 40.59 0.75 29.96
C ALA A 47 40.65 2.25 30.24
N GLY A 48 39.83 2.80 31.16
CA GLY A 48 39.80 4.23 31.47
C GLY A 48 39.12 5.12 30.42
N THR A 49 38.37 4.54 29.48
CA THR A 49 37.68 5.26 28.42
C THR A 49 36.22 5.46 28.77
N THR A 50 35.74 6.71 28.80
CA THR A 50 34.31 7.00 29.03
C THR A 50 33.54 6.98 27.71
N VAL A 51 32.62 6.02 27.57
CA VAL A 51 31.74 5.91 26.42
C VAL A 51 30.25 5.91 26.88
N PRO A 52 29.31 6.45 26.08
CA PRO A 52 27.91 6.42 26.43
C PRO A 52 27.40 4.99 26.63
N ALA A 53 26.63 4.76 27.71
CA ALA A 53 26.06 3.45 28.06
C ALA A 53 24.89 3.09 27.14
N ARG A 54 25.17 2.66 25.91
CA ARG A 54 24.17 2.16 24.94
C ARG A 54 24.02 0.64 25.09
N LEU A 55 23.41 0.23 26.17
CA LEU A 55 23.41 -1.16 26.64
C LEU A 55 22.14 -1.94 26.29
N TYR A 56 21.20 -1.29 25.64
CA TYR A 56 19.91 -1.91 25.33
C TYR A 56 19.78 -2.29 23.87
N ARG A 57 18.95 -3.26 23.62
CA ARG A 57 18.41 -3.59 22.28
C ARG A 57 16.90 -3.49 22.31
N ASP A 58 16.36 -2.96 21.26
CA ASP A 58 14.93 -2.77 21.12
C ASP A 58 14.45 -3.33 19.79
N ARG A 59 13.27 -3.94 19.80
CA ARG A 59 12.54 -4.33 18.59
C ARG A 59 11.79 -3.11 18.06
N ARG A 60 12.50 -2.11 17.61
CA ARG A 60 11.81 -1.02 16.93
C ARG A 60 11.30 -1.52 15.58
N PRO A 61 10.04 -1.22 15.24
CA PRO A 61 9.62 -1.36 13.87
C PRO A 61 10.60 -0.49 13.06
N SER A 62 11.48 -1.14 12.27
CA SER A 62 12.12 -0.42 11.17
C SER A 62 10.97 0.17 10.34
N HIS A 63 11.21 1.30 9.67
CA HIS A 63 10.29 1.90 8.70
C HIS A 63 9.42 0.82 8.04
N PRO A 64 8.14 1.08 7.77
CA PRO A 64 7.26 0.06 7.23
C PRO A 64 7.96 -0.63 6.06
N SER A 65 8.01 -1.95 6.09
CA SER A 65 8.72 -2.72 5.07
C SER A 65 8.03 -2.59 3.72
N LEU A 66 6.73 -2.27 3.75
CA LEU A 66 5.86 -2.17 2.59
C LEU A 66 4.82 -1.06 2.79
N SER A 67 4.66 -0.21 1.77
CA SER A 67 3.52 0.70 1.61
C SER A 67 2.73 0.29 0.37
N VAL A 68 1.42 0.19 0.52
CA VAL A 68 0.49 -0.23 -0.55
C VAL A 68 -0.51 0.89 -0.82
N MET A 69 -0.71 1.20 -2.10
CA MET A 69 -1.82 2.00 -2.59
C MET A 69 -2.76 1.09 -3.37
N LEU A 70 -3.98 0.94 -2.89
CA LEU A 70 -5.04 0.23 -3.60
C LEU A 70 -5.87 1.23 -4.40
N LEU A 71 -5.92 1.03 -5.71
CA LEU A 71 -6.73 1.82 -6.64
C LEU A 71 -7.95 1.03 -7.07
N LEU A 72 -9.13 1.59 -6.86
CA LEU A 72 -10.40 1.05 -7.32
C LEU A 72 -10.88 1.82 -8.55
N ASP A 73 -11.33 1.10 -9.54
CA ASP A 73 -11.96 1.70 -10.71
C ASP A 73 -13.39 2.14 -10.38
N GLY A 74 -13.59 3.43 -10.27
CA GLY A 74 -14.91 4.02 -10.03
C GLY A 74 -15.65 4.40 -11.32
N SER A 75 -15.29 3.84 -12.47
CA SER A 75 -15.93 4.13 -13.75
C SER A 75 -17.29 3.46 -13.91
N LEU A 76 -18.09 3.93 -14.89
CA LEU A 76 -19.43 3.39 -15.17
C LEU A 76 -19.40 1.94 -15.67
N SER A 77 -18.28 1.42 -16.17
CA SER A 77 -18.17 0.02 -16.57
C SER A 77 -18.35 -0.93 -15.38
N THR A 78 -17.92 -0.52 -14.19
CA THR A 78 -18.05 -1.31 -12.95
C THR A 78 -19.50 -1.45 -12.46
N ASP A 79 -20.46 -0.73 -13.07
CA ASP A 79 -21.90 -0.93 -12.85
C ASP A 79 -22.44 -2.19 -13.57
N GLY A 80 -21.60 -2.82 -14.40
CA GLY A 80 -21.91 -4.08 -15.06
C GLY A 80 -22.08 -5.24 -14.08
N TRP A 81 -22.80 -6.30 -14.53
CA TRP A 81 -23.09 -7.50 -13.73
C TRP A 81 -22.40 -8.71 -14.34
N VAL A 82 -21.78 -9.51 -13.50
CA VAL A 82 -21.16 -10.78 -13.84
C VAL A 82 -21.64 -11.82 -12.83
N ASP A 83 -22.23 -12.92 -13.31
CA ASP A 83 -22.79 -14.01 -12.47
C ASP A 83 -23.69 -13.48 -11.32
N ASP A 84 -24.62 -12.59 -11.65
CA ASP A 84 -25.56 -11.94 -10.72
C ASP A 84 -24.93 -11.07 -9.63
N VAL A 85 -23.66 -10.72 -9.76
CA VAL A 85 -22.95 -9.80 -8.86
C VAL A 85 -22.47 -8.58 -9.64
N ARG A 86 -22.64 -7.40 -9.07
CA ARG A 86 -22.14 -6.15 -9.65
C ARG A 86 -20.62 -6.09 -9.53
N VAL A 87 -19.94 -5.68 -10.58
CA VAL A 87 -18.47 -5.63 -10.60
C VAL A 87 -17.92 -4.73 -9.50
N LEU A 88 -18.50 -3.54 -9.30
CA LEU A 88 -18.09 -2.64 -8.22
C LEU A 88 -18.21 -3.28 -6.83
N ASP A 89 -19.25 -4.10 -6.59
CA ASP A 89 -19.43 -4.78 -5.32
C ASP A 89 -18.32 -5.82 -5.09
N LEU A 90 -17.89 -6.51 -6.16
CA LEU A 90 -16.73 -7.42 -6.11
C LEU A 90 -15.42 -6.67 -5.82
N GLU A 91 -15.22 -5.51 -6.43
CA GLU A 91 -14.05 -4.66 -6.16
C GLU A 91 -14.05 -4.14 -4.71
N ILE A 92 -15.20 -3.72 -4.19
CA ILE A 92 -15.36 -3.29 -2.80
C ILE A 92 -15.07 -4.46 -1.85
N ASP A 93 -15.62 -5.64 -2.10
CA ASP A 93 -15.38 -6.83 -1.28
C ASP A 93 -13.90 -7.22 -1.27
N ALA A 94 -13.24 -7.17 -2.43
CA ALA A 94 -11.80 -7.40 -2.53
C ALA A 94 -11.00 -6.34 -1.76
N ALA A 95 -11.39 -5.05 -1.86
CA ALA A 95 -10.74 -3.96 -1.14
C ALA A 95 -10.91 -4.09 0.38
N VAL A 96 -12.10 -4.47 0.86
CA VAL A 96 -12.35 -4.74 2.28
C VAL A 96 -11.49 -5.90 2.76
N THR A 97 -11.46 -7.00 2.00
CA THR A 97 -10.65 -8.18 2.28
C THR A 97 -9.16 -7.85 2.43
N LEU A 98 -8.62 -7.11 1.45
CA LEU A 98 -7.22 -6.66 1.47
C LEU A 98 -6.97 -5.66 2.61
N GLY A 99 -7.91 -4.76 2.85
CA GLY A 99 -7.82 -3.77 3.92
C GLY A 99 -7.71 -4.41 5.30
N GLU A 100 -8.52 -5.40 5.59
CA GLU A 100 -8.47 -6.16 6.83
C GLU A 100 -7.17 -6.95 6.97
N ALA A 101 -6.75 -7.65 5.90
CA ALA A 101 -5.52 -8.44 5.91
C ALA A 101 -4.26 -7.58 6.09
N LEU A 102 -4.15 -6.47 5.35
CA LEU A 102 -3.00 -5.57 5.41
C LEU A 102 -2.93 -4.80 6.73
N SER A 103 -4.09 -4.39 7.28
CA SER A 103 -4.15 -3.72 8.59
C SER A 103 -3.71 -4.63 9.73
N ALA A 104 -4.02 -5.93 9.66
CA ALA A 104 -3.60 -6.90 10.66
C ALA A 104 -2.07 -7.06 10.76
N VAL A 105 -1.34 -6.84 9.66
CA VAL A 105 0.14 -6.94 9.59
C VAL A 105 0.85 -5.59 9.59
N ARG A 106 0.14 -4.51 9.90
CA ARG A 106 0.67 -3.14 10.00
C ARG A 106 1.42 -2.67 8.74
N VAL A 107 0.92 -3.01 7.58
CA VAL A 107 1.36 -2.44 6.30
C VAL A 107 0.76 -1.03 6.18
N GLU A 108 1.53 -0.06 5.75
CA GLU A 108 0.99 1.25 5.38
C GLU A 108 0.10 1.11 4.16
N LEU A 109 -1.20 1.22 4.36
CA LEU A 109 -2.21 1.09 3.33
C LEU A 109 -2.90 2.42 3.08
N SER A 110 -2.96 2.84 1.82
CA SER A 110 -3.86 3.88 1.34
C SER A 110 -4.77 3.31 0.27
N MET A 111 -5.98 3.85 0.16
CA MET A 111 -6.97 3.45 -0.85
C MET A 111 -7.54 4.67 -1.55
N ALA A 112 -7.73 4.56 -2.84
CA ALA A 112 -8.39 5.60 -3.62
C ALA A 112 -9.25 5.01 -4.73
N ALA A 113 -10.33 5.67 -5.06
CA ALA A 113 -11.10 5.43 -6.28
C ALA A 113 -10.71 6.45 -7.35
N PHE A 114 -10.75 6.02 -8.61
CA PHE A 114 -10.49 6.92 -9.72
C PHE A 114 -11.53 6.78 -10.83
N HIS A 115 -11.83 7.88 -11.47
CA HIS A 115 -12.64 7.93 -12.69
C HIS A 115 -12.28 9.18 -13.50
N SER A 116 -12.78 9.29 -14.72
CA SER A 116 -12.52 10.47 -15.56
C SER A 116 -13.74 10.85 -16.41
N GLN A 117 -13.74 12.05 -16.97
CA GLN A 117 -14.66 12.44 -18.02
C GLN A 117 -13.92 12.87 -19.29
N THR A 118 -12.72 13.41 -19.14
CA THR A 118 -11.80 13.79 -20.21
C THR A 118 -10.38 13.87 -19.65
N ARG A 119 -9.41 14.16 -20.52
CA ARG A 119 -8.02 14.44 -20.08
C ARG A 119 -7.89 15.62 -19.11
N LEU A 120 -8.88 16.51 -19.04
CA LEU A 120 -8.89 17.70 -18.17
C LEU A 120 -9.67 17.47 -16.87
N ASP A 121 -10.44 16.39 -16.79
CA ASP A 121 -11.22 16.05 -15.61
C ASP A 121 -10.97 14.58 -15.25
N CYS A 122 -9.86 14.35 -14.56
CA CYS A 122 -9.51 13.07 -13.95
C CYS A 122 -9.66 13.20 -12.45
N ARG A 123 -10.53 12.39 -11.87
CA ARG A 123 -10.82 12.39 -10.44
C ARG A 123 -10.04 11.28 -9.74
N PHE A 124 -9.55 11.61 -8.56
CA PHE A 124 -8.83 10.69 -7.67
C PHE A 124 -9.34 10.96 -6.25
N GLU A 125 -10.19 10.10 -5.77
CA GLU A 125 -10.86 10.22 -4.48
C GLU A 125 -10.17 9.35 -3.45
N ILE A 126 -9.56 9.95 -2.44
CA ILE A 126 -8.89 9.21 -1.37
C ILE A 126 -9.95 8.67 -0.40
N LEU A 127 -10.07 7.35 -0.33
CA LEU A 127 -10.95 6.63 0.58
C LEU A 127 -10.28 6.36 1.93
N LYS A 128 -8.97 6.15 1.93
CA LYS A 128 -8.13 5.96 3.11
C LYS A 128 -6.73 6.53 2.88
N THR A 129 -6.26 7.34 3.80
CA THR A 129 -4.88 7.82 3.80
C THR A 129 -3.92 6.78 4.43
N PHE A 130 -2.60 6.93 4.24
CA PHE A 130 -1.60 6.04 4.85
C PHE A 130 -1.61 6.07 6.37
N THR A 131 -1.95 7.20 6.97
CA THR A 131 -1.89 7.43 8.44
C THR A 131 -3.19 7.14 9.16
N GLU A 132 -4.29 6.96 8.43
CA GLU A 132 -5.62 6.72 8.98
C GLU A 132 -5.80 5.24 9.34
N GLU A 133 -6.52 4.95 10.42
CA GLU A 133 -6.85 3.58 10.80
C GLU A 133 -7.90 2.98 9.85
N TRP A 134 -7.80 1.67 9.63
CA TRP A 134 -8.72 0.96 8.74
C TRP A 134 -10.17 1.05 9.21
N THR A 135 -10.39 0.91 10.52
CA THR A 135 -11.73 0.98 11.13
C THR A 135 -12.46 2.27 10.84
N ASP A 136 -11.73 3.38 10.69
CA ASP A 136 -12.29 4.72 10.47
C ASP A 136 -12.59 4.98 9.00
N ALA A 137 -11.86 4.31 8.09
CA ALA A 137 -11.94 4.54 6.65
C ALA A 137 -12.90 3.59 5.92
N ARG A 138 -13.04 2.36 6.39
CA ARG A 138 -13.73 1.27 5.67
C ARG A 138 -15.16 1.60 5.22
N HIS A 139 -15.88 2.43 5.97
CA HIS A 139 -17.27 2.79 5.63
C HIS A 139 -17.37 3.60 4.33
N ARG A 140 -16.32 4.35 3.94
CA ARG A 140 -16.29 5.13 2.70
C ARG A 140 -16.34 4.28 1.45
N LEU A 141 -15.92 3.01 1.54
CA LEU A 141 -16.04 2.06 0.43
C LEU A 141 -17.51 1.76 0.09
N ALA A 142 -18.40 1.74 1.09
CA ALA A 142 -19.81 1.49 0.88
C ALA A 142 -20.53 2.66 0.17
N ASP A 143 -19.97 3.86 0.25
CA ASP A 143 -20.53 5.06 -0.39
C ASP A 143 -20.05 5.24 -1.84
N LEU A 144 -19.14 4.38 -2.31
CA LEU A 144 -18.59 4.47 -3.65
C LEU A 144 -19.66 4.19 -4.72
N GLN A 145 -19.77 5.10 -5.68
CA GLN A 145 -20.70 4.99 -6.80
C GLN A 145 -19.95 5.10 -8.12
N PRO A 146 -20.32 4.32 -9.14
CA PRO A 146 -19.65 4.36 -10.44
C PRO A 146 -19.96 5.65 -11.18
N ARG A 147 -18.95 6.27 -11.77
CA ARG A 147 -19.04 7.54 -12.49
C ARG A 147 -18.02 7.63 -13.60
N GLY A 148 -18.41 8.22 -14.73
CA GLY A 148 -17.47 8.58 -15.80
C GLY A 148 -16.82 7.37 -16.48
N TYR A 149 -15.58 7.54 -16.86
CA TYR A 149 -14.77 6.63 -17.68
C TYR A 149 -13.48 6.21 -16.95
N THR A 150 -12.69 5.33 -17.59
CA THR A 150 -11.49 4.70 -17.03
C THR A 150 -10.22 5.27 -17.65
N ARG A 151 -9.60 6.29 -17.03
CA ARG A 151 -8.30 6.81 -17.43
C ARG A 151 -7.24 6.41 -16.41
N ILE A 152 -6.67 5.23 -16.60
CA ILE A 152 -5.77 4.58 -15.63
C ILE A 152 -4.43 5.34 -15.50
N GLY A 153 -3.84 5.81 -16.61
CA GLY A 153 -2.50 6.41 -16.62
C GLY A 153 -2.31 7.56 -15.62
N PRO A 154 -3.18 8.60 -15.61
CA PRO A 154 -3.12 9.66 -14.61
C PRO A 154 -3.28 9.17 -13.17
N ALA A 155 -4.17 8.20 -12.91
CA ALA A 155 -4.36 7.61 -11.59
C ALA A 155 -3.08 6.91 -11.09
N LEU A 156 -2.42 6.13 -11.97
CA LEU A 156 -1.15 5.47 -11.65
C LEU A 156 -0.04 6.47 -11.34
N ARG A 157 0.09 7.56 -12.13
CA ARG A 157 1.10 8.59 -11.87
C ARG A 157 0.88 9.28 -10.54
N HIS A 158 -0.39 9.59 -10.20
CA HIS A 158 -0.73 10.22 -8.93
C HIS A 158 -0.47 9.28 -7.75
N ALA A 159 -0.88 8.02 -7.85
CA ALA A 159 -0.60 6.99 -6.84
C ALA A 159 0.92 6.79 -6.63
N THR A 160 1.69 6.75 -7.73
CA THR A 160 3.15 6.66 -7.70
C THR A 160 3.77 7.85 -6.96
N GLU A 161 3.29 9.05 -7.22
CA GLU A 161 3.77 10.26 -6.53
C GLU A 161 3.48 10.20 -5.02
N LEU A 162 2.28 9.77 -4.62
CA LEU A 162 1.93 9.64 -3.21
C LEU A 162 2.78 8.57 -2.51
N LEU A 163 2.97 7.40 -3.12
CA LEU A 163 3.82 6.34 -2.59
C LEU A 163 5.29 6.73 -2.52
N SER A 164 5.77 7.53 -3.47
CA SER A 164 7.17 7.99 -3.47
C SER A 164 7.52 8.87 -2.27
N ARG A 165 6.52 9.41 -1.57
CA ARG A 165 6.69 10.23 -0.36
C ARG A 165 6.72 9.40 0.93
N THR A 166 6.44 8.09 0.85
CA THR A 166 6.51 7.20 2.01
C THR A 166 7.96 6.73 2.24
N ASP A 167 8.28 6.42 3.50
CA ASP A 167 9.62 5.93 3.88
C ASP A 167 9.78 4.41 3.74
N ALA A 168 8.81 3.73 3.11
CA ALA A 168 8.82 2.29 2.95
C ALA A 168 9.92 1.82 1.99
N ARG A 169 10.50 0.65 2.30
CA ARG A 169 11.50 0.02 1.42
C ARG A 169 10.91 -0.53 0.12
N ARG A 170 9.68 -1.00 0.19
CA ARG A 170 8.91 -1.52 -0.95
C ARG A 170 7.64 -0.72 -1.09
N ARG A 171 7.30 -0.40 -2.31
CA ARG A 171 6.12 0.38 -2.65
C ARG A 171 5.35 -0.35 -3.72
N LEU A 172 4.04 -0.51 -3.51
CA LEU A 172 3.18 -1.29 -4.39
C LEU A 172 1.90 -0.53 -4.68
N VAL A 173 1.54 -0.42 -5.94
CA VAL A 173 0.19 -0.07 -6.39
C VAL A 173 -0.52 -1.34 -6.80
N LEU A 174 -1.69 -1.59 -6.21
CA LEU A 174 -2.63 -2.61 -6.66
C LEU A 174 -3.79 -1.90 -7.36
N VAL A 175 -4.11 -2.32 -8.57
CA VAL A 175 -5.24 -1.75 -9.33
C VAL A 175 -6.32 -2.80 -9.45
N LEU A 176 -7.52 -2.49 -8.96
CA LEU A 176 -8.73 -3.24 -9.21
C LEU A 176 -9.50 -2.52 -10.32
N THR A 177 -9.70 -3.17 -11.44
CA THR A 177 -10.40 -2.64 -12.61
C THR A 177 -11.00 -3.78 -13.43
N ASP A 178 -12.17 -3.54 -13.97
CA ASP A 178 -12.87 -4.48 -14.88
C ASP A 178 -12.45 -4.29 -16.33
N GLY A 179 -11.68 -3.23 -16.62
CA GLY A 179 -11.69 -2.76 -17.95
C GLY A 179 -10.42 -2.32 -18.62
N LYS A 180 -10.66 -1.99 -19.88
CA LYS A 180 -9.68 -1.38 -20.76
C LYS A 180 -9.72 0.14 -20.58
N PRO A 181 -8.55 0.83 -20.69
CA PRO A 181 -8.52 2.28 -20.72
C PRO A 181 -9.50 2.83 -21.76
N ASN A 182 -10.45 3.62 -21.31
CA ASN A 182 -11.46 4.25 -22.14
C ASN A 182 -11.87 5.60 -21.56
N ASP A 183 -12.01 6.62 -22.43
CA ASP A 183 -12.51 7.95 -22.03
C ASP A 183 -13.19 8.62 -23.21
N TYR A 184 -14.03 9.61 -22.92
CA TYR A 184 -14.82 10.36 -23.90
C TYR A 184 -13.96 10.97 -25.04
N ASP A 185 -12.75 11.41 -24.76
CA ASP A 185 -11.82 12.05 -25.70
C ASP A 185 -10.89 11.04 -26.42
N ARG A 186 -11.39 9.84 -26.73
CA ARG A 186 -10.70 8.77 -27.47
C ARG A 186 -9.45 8.23 -26.76
N TYR A 187 -9.49 8.18 -25.43
CA TYR A 187 -8.47 7.49 -24.65
C TYR A 187 -8.75 5.98 -24.64
N GLU A 188 -8.53 5.34 -25.81
CA GLU A 188 -8.82 3.92 -26.01
C GLU A 188 -7.77 3.26 -26.91
N GLY A 189 -7.81 1.94 -27.02
CA GLY A 189 -6.97 1.16 -27.92
C GLY A 189 -5.48 1.42 -27.67
N ARG A 190 -4.73 1.65 -28.74
CA ARG A 190 -3.27 1.83 -28.69
C ARG A 190 -2.84 3.02 -27.82
N HIS A 191 -3.61 4.10 -27.85
CA HIS A 191 -3.27 5.32 -27.11
C HIS A 191 -3.40 5.10 -25.60
N GLY A 192 -4.53 4.58 -25.11
CA GLY A 192 -4.74 4.28 -23.70
C GLY A 192 -3.74 3.24 -23.18
N ILE A 193 -3.49 2.17 -23.94
CA ILE A 193 -2.50 1.15 -23.58
C ILE A 193 -1.09 1.73 -23.49
N ALA A 194 -0.70 2.59 -24.45
CA ALA A 194 0.63 3.21 -24.45
C ALA A 194 0.83 4.15 -23.24
N ASP A 195 -0.21 4.89 -22.86
CA ASP A 195 -0.17 5.78 -21.70
C ASP A 195 -0.05 4.99 -20.39
N VAL A 196 -0.84 3.92 -20.22
CA VAL A 196 -0.74 3.03 -19.06
C VAL A 196 0.65 2.39 -18.98
N ARG A 197 1.14 1.85 -20.11
CA ARG A 197 2.49 1.27 -20.17
C ARG A 197 3.56 2.28 -19.77
N ARG A 198 3.44 3.52 -20.22
CA ARG A 198 4.38 4.59 -19.84
C ARG A 198 4.31 4.89 -18.36
N ALA A 199 3.09 4.98 -17.78
CA ALA A 199 2.90 5.21 -16.35
C ALA A 199 3.52 4.08 -15.49
N VAL A 200 3.40 2.82 -15.93
CA VAL A 200 4.03 1.66 -15.26
C VAL A 200 5.56 1.78 -15.29
N LEU A 201 6.16 2.04 -16.45
CA LEU A 201 7.61 2.20 -16.56
C LEU A 201 8.15 3.36 -15.72
N ASP A 202 7.43 4.48 -15.68
CA ASP A 202 7.79 5.65 -14.88
C ASP A 202 7.69 5.33 -13.36
N ALA A 203 6.74 4.50 -12.94
CA ALA A 203 6.60 4.04 -11.56
C ALA A 203 7.75 3.09 -11.16
N GLU A 204 8.06 2.11 -12.01
CA GLU A 204 9.16 1.16 -11.78
C GLU A 204 10.50 1.90 -11.67
N ALA A 205 10.75 2.92 -12.50
CA ALA A 205 11.95 3.76 -12.42
C ALA A 205 12.06 4.51 -11.08
N ARG A 206 10.94 4.71 -10.37
CA ARG A 206 10.89 5.31 -9.02
C ARG A 206 10.86 4.27 -7.89
N GLY A 207 11.03 2.99 -8.22
CA GLY A 207 10.97 1.90 -7.23
C GLY A 207 9.56 1.62 -6.70
N VAL A 208 8.52 1.94 -7.49
CA VAL A 208 7.12 1.60 -7.20
C VAL A 208 6.69 0.50 -8.16
N HIS A 209 6.29 -0.64 -7.61
CA HIS A 209 5.75 -1.75 -8.40
C HIS A 209 4.25 -1.57 -8.62
N ILE A 210 3.76 -1.94 -9.80
CA ILE A 210 2.34 -1.90 -10.15
C ILE A 210 1.87 -3.31 -10.48
N HIS A 211 0.72 -3.65 -9.91
CA HIS A 211 0.10 -4.95 -10.13
C HIS A 211 -1.40 -4.82 -10.35
#